data_157b86a8cf9a8acbae8611350bb0eb86
#
_entry.id   157b86a8cf9a8acbae8611350bb0eb86
#
_cell.length_a   1.000
_cell.length_b   1.000
_cell.length_c   1.000
_cell.angle_alpha   90.00
_cell.angle_beta   90.00
_cell.angle_gamma   90.00
#
_symmetry.space_group_name_H-M   'P 1'
#
loop_
_entity.id
_entity.type
_entity.pdbx_description
1 polymer ?
#
loop_
_entity_poly.entity_id
_entity_poly.type
_entity_poly.pdbx_seq_one_letter_code
_entity_poly.pdbx_strand_id
1 'polypeptide(L)'
;MRDVLVVDDDFMVAEIHRRFVDRIDGFRAAGLARTGAEALDQAAGSSPDLILLDVYLPDMTGLEVLQRLRSRGDRVGVIMITAARELDTVSGALDGGAADYLIKPFEFDQFKAKLEAFATRDDALRSASGVDQSLIDSLFGGAAPARGGESMPKGLGAETGELVLDAVRSAGEVSAAECAELVGISRVSARRYLEHYLSTGALQLRLQYGAGRPERRYRVSA
;
A
#
# COMPACT_ATOMS: atom_id res chain seq x y z
N MET A 1 20.79 -11.59 -3.48
CA MET A 1 20.80 -10.95 -2.16
C MET A 1 20.50 -9.48 -2.40
N ARG A 2 19.48 -8.92 -1.76
CA ARG A 2 19.11 -7.50 -1.88
C ARG A 2 19.61 -6.73 -0.69
N ASP A 3 20.31 -5.65 -0.95
CA ASP A 3 20.86 -4.76 0.07
C ASP A 3 19.79 -3.74 0.50
N VAL A 4 19.54 -3.71 1.81
CA VAL A 4 18.52 -2.85 2.41
C VAL A 4 19.15 -1.82 3.31
N LEU A 5 18.88 -0.54 3.05
CA LEU A 5 19.21 0.56 3.95
C LEU A 5 18.03 0.80 4.89
N VAL A 6 18.27 0.77 6.19
CA VAL A 6 17.25 1.08 7.20
C VAL A 6 17.46 2.51 7.70
N VAL A 7 16.40 3.32 7.68
CA VAL A 7 16.44 4.74 8.06
C VAL A 7 15.37 4.98 9.13
N ASP A 8 15.83 5.25 10.37
CA ASP A 8 14.97 5.53 11.52
C ASP A 8 15.80 6.30 12.55
N ASP A 9 15.29 7.38 13.12
CA ASP A 9 15.99 8.21 14.08
C ASP A 9 16.19 7.51 15.44
N ASP A 10 15.28 6.60 15.78
CA ASP A 10 15.37 5.73 16.95
C ASP A 10 16.29 4.53 16.65
N PHE A 11 17.49 4.55 17.25
CA PHE A 11 18.46 3.47 17.07
C PHE A 11 17.92 2.09 17.45
N MET A 12 17.08 1.98 18.47
CA MET A 12 16.53 0.68 18.89
C MET A 12 15.53 0.16 17.86
N VAL A 13 14.70 1.03 17.29
CA VAL A 13 13.77 0.69 16.23
C VAL A 13 14.51 0.31 14.95
N ALA A 14 15.50 1.10 14.55
CA ALA A 14 16.37 0.78 13.41
C ALA A 14 17.02 -0.61 13.55
N GLU A 15 17.53 -0.92 14.74
CA GLU A 15 18.16 -2.22 15.00
C GLU A 15 17.16 -3.39 14.98
N ILE A 16 15.92 -3.18 15.42
CA ILE A 16 14.83 -4.17 15.28
C ILE A 16 14.52 -4.41 13.81
N HIS A 17 14.38 -3.34 13.02
CA HIS A 17 14.12 -3.45 11.59
C HIS A 17 15.28 -4.13 10.87
N ARG A 18 16.53 -3.80 11.23
CA ARG A 18 17.72 -4.48 10.71
C ARG A 18 17.65 -5.99 10.94
N ARG A 19 17.35 -6.42 12.17
CA ARG A 19 17.19 -7.84 12.50
C ARG A 19 16.04 -8.50 11.77
N PHE A 20 14.96 -7.77 11.50
CA PHE A 20 13.85 -8.27 10.70
C PHE A 20 14.29 -8.52 9.25
N VAL A 21 15.02 -7.58 8.66
CA VAL A 21 15.59 -7.73 7.30
C VAL A 21 16.49 -8.96 7.22
N ASP A 22 17.45 -9.10 8.15
CA ASP A 22 18.43 -10.20 8.15
C ASP A 22 17.80 -11.61 8.39
N ARG A 23 16.53 -11.68 8.84
CA ARG A 23 15.79 -12.94 8.99
C ARG A 23 15.02 -13.35 7.74
N ILE A 24 14.98 -12.51 6.71
CA ILE A 24 14.24 -12.78 5.48
C ILE A 24 15.20 -13.24 4.41
N ASP A 25 14.98 -14.43 3.86
CA ASP A 25 15.82 -14.98 2.80
C ASP A 25 15.85 -14.04 1.58
N GLY A 26 17.05 -13.84 1.05
CA GLY A 26 17.26 -12.99 -0.11
C GLY A 26 17.47 -11.50 0.20
N PHE A 27 17.41 -11.09 1.47
CA PHE A 27 17.67 -9.73 1.93
C PHE A 27 18.83 -9.66 2.91
N ARG A 28 19.47 -8.50 2.98
CA ARG A 28 20.55 -8.19 3.92
C ARG A 28 20.49 -6.70 4.28
N ALA A 29 20.57 -6.39 5.56
CA ALA A 29 20.72 -5.00 5.99
C ALA A 29 22.15 -4.52 5.67
N ALA A 30 22.27 -3.59 4.73
CA ALA A 30 23.55 -3.08 4.24
C ALA A 30 23.97 -1.78 4.93
N GLY A 31 23.06 -1.09 5.63
CA GLY A 31 23.35 0.13 6.34
C GLY A 31 22.23 0.56 7.28
N LEU A 32 22.58 1.46 8.20
CA LEU A 32 21.66 2.17 9.08
C LEU A 32 21.92 3.67 8.91
N ALA A 33 20.87 4.46 8.78
CA ALA A 33 20.95 5.92 8.80
C ALA A 33 19.97 6.47 9.84
N ARG A 34 20.31 7.55 10.50
CA ARG A 34 19.49 8.16 11.54
C ARG A 34 18.93 9.52 11.14
N THR A 35 19.35 10.02 9.99
CA THR A 35 18.93 11.30 9.44
C THR A 35 18.67 11.16 7.94
N GLY A 36 17.90 12.08 7.38
CA GLY A 36 17.65 12.12 5.95
C GLY A 36 18.91 12.40 5.15
N ALA A 37 19.82 13.23 5.67
CA ALA A 37 21.11 13.50 5.04
C ALA A 37 21.97 12.24 4.97
N GLU A 38 22.12 11.50 6.07
CA GLU A 38 22.83 10.20 6.09
C GLU A 38 22.21 9.19 5.13
N ALA A 39 20.87 9.14 5.06
CA ALA A 39 20.15 8.25 4.14
C ALA A 39 20.48 8.56 2.68
N LEU A 40 20.49 9.84 2.29
CA LEU A 40 20.84 10.28 0.94
C LEU A 40 22.29 10.00 0.58
N ASP A 41 23.21 10.20 1.52
CA ASP A 41 24.64 9.95 1.33
C ASP A 41 24.93 8.45 1.21
N GLN A 42 24.32 7.62 2.08
CA GLN A 42 24.47 6.17 2.01
C GLN A 42 23.82 5.59 0.74
N ALA A 43 22.65 6.09 0.34
CA ALA A 43 22.00 5.68 -0.91
C ALA A 43 22.91 5.94 -2.12
N ALA A 44 23.55 7.10 -2.18
CA ALA A 44 24.47 7.45 -3.26
C ALA A 44 25.76 6.60 -3.24
N GLY A 45 26.28 6.27 -2.05
CA GLY A 45 27.55 5.54 -1.89
C GLY A 45 27.42 4.02 -2.04
N SER A 46 26.35 3.42 -1.56
CA SER A 46 26.16 1.96 -1.50
C SER A 46 25.19 1.41 -2.54
N SER A 47 24.36 2.26 -3.17
CA SER A 47 23.34 1.88 -4.15
C SER A 47 22.46 0.72 -3.66
N PRO A 48 21.74 0.84 -2.54
CA PRO A 48 20.91 -0.22 -2.02
C PRO A 48 19.77 -0.57 -2.98
N ASP A 49 19.27 -1.80 -2.92
CA ASP A 49 18.09 -2.22 -3.70
C ASP A 49 16.79 -1.69 -3.10
N LEU A 50 16.77 -1.49 -1.77
CA LEU A 50 15.60 -1.06 -1.02
C LEU A 50 16.00 -0.14 0.14
N ILE A 51 15.19 0.89 0.39
CA ILE A 51 15.27 1.74 1.57
C ILE A 51 13.99 1.56 2.40
N LEU A 52 14.15 1.20 3.67
CA LEU A 52 13.09 1.27 4.68
C LEU A 52 13.20 2.63 5.36
N LEU A 53 12.23 3.50 5.13
CA LEU A 53 12.35 4.93 5.42
C LEU A 53 11.27 5.39 6.39
N ASP A 54 11.67 5.81 7.59
CA ASP A 54 10.74 6.47 8.50
C ASP A 54 10.32 7.83 7.92
N VAL A 55 9.08 8.19 8.18
CA VAL A 55 8.52 9.49 7.80
C VAL A 55 9.11 10.62 8.63
N TYR A 56 9.35 10.39 9.91
CA TYR A 56 9.88 11.40 10.81
C TYR A 56 11.36 11.22 11.05
N LEU A 57 12.13 12.16 10.54
CA LEU A 57 13.58 12.23 10.78
C LEU A 57 13.91 13.61 11.37
N PRO A 58 15.02 13.75 12.12
CA PRO A 58 15.31 14.97 12.86
C PRO A 58 15.66 16.18 11.99
N ASP A 59 16.12 15.96 10.77
CA ASP A 59 16.62 17.00 9.86
C ASP A 59 15.68 17.29 8.67
N MET A 60 14.89 16.32 8.25
CA MET A 60 13.91 16.46 7.18
C MET A 60 12.88 15.32 7.25
N THR A 61 11.77 15.44 6.54
CA THR A 61 10.80 14.34 6.46
C THR A 61 11.27 13.24 5.51
N GLY A 62 10.84 11.98 5.75
CA GLY A 62 11.09 10.88 4.82
C GLY A 62 10.51 11.13 3.43
N LEU A 63 9.42 11.91 3.32
CA LEU A 63 8.88 12.34 2.02
C LEU A 63 9.86 13.25 1.26
N GLU A 64 10.52 14.16 1.97
CA GLU A 64 11.56 15.00 1.35
C GLU A 64 12.77 14.19 0.91
N VAL A 65 13.17 13.16 1.68
CA VAL A 65 14.20 12.20 1.26
C VAL A 65 13.79 11.50 -0.03
N LEU A 66 12.58 10.96 -0.09
CA LEU A 66 12.04 10.30 -1.28
C LEU A 66 12.03 11.24 -2.50
N GLN A 67 11.54 12.46 -2.35
CA GLN A 67 11.53 13.47 -3.41
C GLN A 67 12.94 13.79 -3.90
N ARG A 68 13.93 13.93 -3.00
CA ARG A 68 15.32 14.18 -3.36
C ARG A 68 15.95 13.00 -4.10
N LEU A 69 15.66 11.76 -3.71
CA LEU A 69 16.08 10.56 -4.46
C LEU A 69 15.51 10.62 -5.89
N ARG A 70 14.22 10.84 -6.04
CA ARG A 70 13.55 10.89 -7.35
C ARG A 70 14.06 12.04 -8.23
N SER A 71 14.30 13.23 -7.65
CA SER A 71 14.86 14.38 -8.37
C SER A 71 16.28 14.15 -8.89
N ARG A 72 17.05 13.26 -8.27
CA ARG A 72 18.38 12.81 -8.73
C ARG A 72 18.30 11.68 -9.77
N GLY A 73 17.10 11.24 -10.14
CA GLY A 73 16.89 10.11 -11.04
C GLY A 73 17.11 8.74 -10.38
N ASP A 74 17.28 8.70 -9.06
CA ASP A 74 17.44 7.45 -8.32
C ASP A 74 16.10 6.71 -8.26
N ARG A 75 16.12 5.44 -8.70
CA ARG A 75 14.95 4.55 -8.76
C ARG A 75 14.97 3.47 -7.68
N VAL A 76 15.79 3.63 -6.67
CA VAL A 76 15.82 2.71 -5.52
C VAL A 76 14.40 2.45 -4.99
N GLY A 77 14.10 1.21 -4.62
CA GLY A 77 12.85 0.87 -3.96
C GLY A 77 12.75 1.58 -2.61
N VAL A 78 11.60 2.16 -2.28
CA VAL A 78 11.39 2.80 -0.97
C VAL A 78 10.10 2.28 -0.37
N ILE A 79 10.18 1.67 0.81
CA ILE A 79 9.02 1.36 1.65
C ILE A 79 9.01 2.37 2.79
N MET A 80 7.92 3.18 2.82
CA MET A 80 7.75 4.15 3.90
C MET A 80 7.25 3.47 5.17
N ILE A 81 7.82 3.84 6.31
CA ILE A 81 7.38 3.37 7.63
C ILE A 81 6.77 4.57 8.37
N THR A 82 5.53 4.47 8.84
CA THR A 82 4.80 5.61 9.39
C THR A 82 3.92 5.24 10.57
N ALA A 83 3.60 6.20 11.44
CA ALA A 83 2.57 6.04 12.47
C ALA A 83 1.16 6.21 11.87
N ALA A 84 0.18 5.45 12.36
CA ALA A 84 -1.18 5.27 11.79
C ALA A 84 -2.05 6.54 11.63
N ARG A 85 -1.57 7.74 11.94
CA ARG A 85 -2.41 8.96 12.01
C ARG A 85 -2.35 9.85 10.75
N GLU A 86 -1.65 9.43 9.69
CA GLU A 86 -1.32 10.34 8.59
C GLU A 86 -1.65 9.75 7.22
N LEU A 87 -2.96 9.61 6.96
CA LEU A 87 -3.45 9.22 5.63
C LEU A 87 -2.98 10.17 4.51
N ASP A 88 -2.79 11.45 4.83
CA ASP A 88 -2.27 12.44 3.88
C ASP A 88 -0.80 12.15 3.52
N THR A 89 -0.02 11.65 4.46
CA THR A 89 1.38 11.23 4.24
C THR A 89 1.48 9.98 3.37
N VAL A 90 0.54 9.04 3.53
CA VAL A 90 0.48 7.82 2.69
C VAL A 90 0.19 8.17 1.23
N SER A 91 -0.77 9.07 0.98
CA SER A 91 -1.07 9.55 -0.37
C SER A 91 0.14 10.25 -0.98
N GLY A 92 0.79 11.15 -0.23
CA GLY A 92 2.00 11.84 -0.68
C GLY A 92 3.18 10.90 -0.96
N ALA A 93 3.30 9.79 -0.22
CA ALA A 93 4.35 8.79 -0.45
C ALA A 93 4.12 8.01 -1.74
N LEU A 94 2.88 7.59 -2.02
CA LEU A 94 2.53 6.88 -3.26
C LEU A 94 2.68 7.79 -4.48
N ASP A 95 2.19 9.02 -4.39
CA ASP A 95 2.35 10.04 -5.45
C ASP A 95 3.83 10.39 -5.68
N GLY A 96 4.65 10.34 -4.64
CA GLY A 96 6.10 10.52 -4.66
C GLY A 96 6.87 9.32 -5.22
N GLY A 97 6.21 8.22 -5.56
CA GLY A 97 6.83 7.02 -6.14
C GLY A 97 7.45 6.08 -5.09
N ALA A 98 6.90 6.02 -3.87
CA ALA A 98 7.20 4.94 -2.94
C ALA A 98 6.70 3.60 -3.49
N ALA A 99 7.46 2.54 -3.26
CA ALA A 99 7.08 1.19 -3.69
C ALA A 99 5.95 0.61 -2.82
N ASP A 100 5.94 0.96 -1.54
CA ASP A 100 4.92 0.52 -0.57
C ASP A 100 5.02 1.35 0.74
N TYR A 101 4.14 1.06 1.69
CA TYR A 101 4.17 1.66 3.03
C TYR A 101 3.85 0.61 4.11
N LEU A 102 4.28 0.88 5.34
CA LEU A 102 4.05 0.04 6.52
C LEU A 102 3.67 0.92 7.71
N ILE A 103 2.56 0.61 8.37
CA ILE A 103 2.02 1.41 9.47
C ILE A 103 2.44 0.80 10.80
N LYS A 104 3.16 1.56 11.65
CA LYS A 104 3.53 1.19 13.03
C LYS A 104 2.28 1.23 13.96
N PRO A 105 2.09 0.26 14.87
CA PRO A 105 2.91 -0.93 15.08
C PRO A 105 2.57 -2.06 14.11
N PHE A 106 3.57 -2.82 13.67
CA PHE A 106 3.41 -3.97 12.78
C PHE A 106 4.14 -5.20 13.32
N GLU A 107 3.65 -6.38 12.93
CA GLU A 107 4.26 -7.66 13.24
C GLU A 107 5.28 -8.07 12.17
N PHE A 108 6.21 -8.98 12.54
CA PHE A 108 7.23 -9.48 11.62
C PHE A 108 6.63 -10.05 10.31
N ASP A 109 5.50 -10.73 10.37
CA ASP A 109 4.87 -11.32 9.18
C ASP A 109 4.37 -10.26 8.18
N GLN A 110 3.85 -9.13 8.69
CA GLN A 110 3.45 -8.01 7.86
C GLN A 110 4.66 -7.35 7.18
N PHE A 111 5.74 -7.17 7.93
CA PHE A 111 7.01 -6.65 7.43
C PHE A 111 7.58 -7.57 6.35
N LYS A 112 7.66 -8.88 6.62
CA LYS A 112 8.13 -9.91 5.70
C LYS A 112 7.33 -9.90 4.39
N ALA A 113 5.99 -9.90 4.48
CA ALA A 113 5.12 -9.89 3.31
C ALA A 113 5.38 -8.68 2.38
N LYS A 114 5.69 -7.50 2.96
CA LYS A 114 6.01 -6.30 2.18
C LYS A 114 7.34 -6.43 1.43
N LEU A 115 8.37 -6.97 2.06
CA LEU A 115 9.67 -7.18 1.43
C LEU A 115 9.59 -8.26 0.33
N GLU A 116 8.88 -9.36 0.57
CA GLU A 116 8.66 -10.41 -0.43
C GLU A 116 7.87 -9.90 -1.65
N ALA A 117 6.83 -9.09 -1.42
CA ALA A 117 6.08 -8.45 -2.49
C ALA A 117 6.95 -7.47 -3.31
N PHE A 118 7.83 -6.72 -2.64
CA PHE A 118 8.81 -5.87 -3.31
C PHE A 118 9.77 -6.72 -4.16
N ALA A 119 10.33 -7.80 -3.60
CA ALA A 119 11.24 -8.69 -4.35
C ALA A 119 10.60 -9.25 -5.61
N THR A 120 9.36 -9.72 -5.50
CA THR A 120 8.62 -10.29 -6.64
C THR A 120 8.44 -9.24 -7.75
N ARG A 121 8.06 -8.02 -7.40
CA ARG A 121 7.90 -6.91 -8.38
C ARG A 121 9.24 -6.51 -9.01
N ASP A 122 10.30 -6.41 -8.21
CA ASP A 122 11.63 -6.05 -8.68
C ASP A 122 12.21 -7.11 -9.62
N ASP A 123 12.03 -8.40 -9.31
CA ASP A 123 12.44 -9.49 -10.19
C ASP A 123 11.68 -9.50 -11.52
N ALA A 124 10.37 -9.24 -11.47
CA ALA A 124 9.56 -9.11 -12.68
C ALA A 124 10.06 -7.96 -13.57
N LEU A 125 10.37 -6.80 -12.97
CA LEU A 125 10.91 -5.64 -13.69
C LEU A 125 12.31 -5.91 -14.29
N ARG A 126 13.19 -6.57 -13.55
CA ARG A 126 14.54 -6.91 -14.00
C ARG A 126 14.55 -7.99 -15.08
N SER A 127 13.58 -8.91 -15.05
CA SER A 127 13.46 -10.02 -16.01
C SER A 127 12.79 -9.62 -17.32
N ALA A 128 12.15 -8.45 -17.35
CA ALA A 128 11.43 -7.93 -18.50
C ALA A 128 12.39 -7.49 -19.61
N SER A 129 12.87 -8.44 -20.41
CA SER A 129 13.62 -8.16 -21.65
C SER A 129 12.73 -7.81 -22.85
N GLY A 130 11.43 -7.68 -22.65
CA GLY A 130 10.41 -7.23 -23.61
C GLY A 130 9.16 -6.79 -22.85
N VAL A 131 8.59 -5.64 -23.27
CA VAL A 131 7.36 -5.11 -22.65
C VAL A 131 6.20 -5.96 -23.17
N ASP A 132 5.82 -7.00 -22.44
CA ASP A 132 4.58 -7.75 -22.68
C ASP A 132 3.44 -7.06 -21.92
N GLN A 133 2.26 -6.91 -22.54
CA GLN A 133 1.08 -6.28 -21.95
C GLN A 133 0.69 -6.94 -20.63
N SER A 134 0.86 -8.27 -20.49
CA SER A 134 0.60 -9.01 -19.27
C SER A 134 1.50 -8.57 -18.09
N LEU A 135 2.72 -8.14 -18.39
CA LEU A 135 3.65 -7.59 -17.39
C LEU A 135 3.22 -6.18 -16.98
N ILE A 136 2.82 -5.35 -17.94
CA ILE A 136 2.25 -4.02 -17.68
C ILE A 136 1.00 -4.15 -16.79
N ASP A 137 0.09 -5.05 -17.13
CA ASP A 137 -1.13 -5.30 -16.36
C ASP A 137 -0.83 -5.81 -14.93
N SER A 138 0.25 -6.59 -14.74
CA SER A 138 0.68 -7.03 -13.41
C SER A 138 1.39 -5.94 -12.58
N LEU A 139 2.04 -4.98 -13.24
CA LEU A 139 2.79 -3.90 -12.59
C LEU A 139 1.92 -2.66 -12.29
N PHE A 140 0.98 -2.35 -13.18
CA PHE A 140 0.07 -1.20 -13.07
C PHE A 140 -1.36 -1.61 -12.71
N GLY A 141 -1.75 -2.82 -13.03
CA GLY A 141 -2.91 -3.46 -12.46
C GLY A 141 -2.52 -4.01 -11.10
N GLY A 142 -2.70 -3.23 -10.05
CA GLY A 142 -2.74 -3.80 -8.71
C GLY A 142 -3.76 -4.93 -8.75
N ALA A 143 -3.26 -6.19 -8.71
CA ALA A 143 -4.02 -7.42 -8.68
C ALA A 143 -5.30 -7.38 -9.54
N ALA A 144 -5.19 -7.75 -10.82
CA ALA A 144 -6.36 -8.35 -11.47
C ALA A 144 -6.79 -9.53 -10.58
N PRO A 145 -8.06 -9.63 -10.19
CA PRO A 145 -8.50 -10.64 -9.25
C PRO A 145 -8.21 -12.02 -9.83
N ALA A 146 -7.29 -12.75 -9.22
CA ALA A 146 -7.23 -14.18 -9.36
C ALA A 146 -8.61 -14.69 -8.90
N ARG A 147 -9.37 -15.30 -9.80
CA ARG A 147 -10.60 -16.02 -9.48
C ARG A 147 -10.25 -17.11 -8.47
N GLY A 148 -10.47 -16.84 -7.20
CA GLY A 148 -10.28 -17.83 -6.13
C GLY A 148 -9.96 -17.17 -4.79
N GLY A 149 -10.98 -16.90 -3.96
CA GLY A 149 -10.87 -16.75 -2.51
C GLY A 149 -10.22 -15.47 -1.98
N GLU A 150 -10.84 -14.32 -2.19
CA GLU A 150 -10.48 -13.09 -1.48
C GLU A 150 -10.79 -13.24 0.01
N SER A 151 -9.73 -13.27 0.82
CA SER A 151 -9.85 -13.15 2.26
C SER A 151 -10.33 -11.73 2.59
N MET A 152 -11.58 -11.61 3.04
CA MET A 152 -12.16 -10.35 3.52
C MET A 152 -11.29 -9.73 4.62
N PRO A 153 -11.14 -8.39 4.66
CA PRO A 153 -10.41 -7.69 5.74
C PRO A 153 -10.96 -8.06 7.12
N LYS A 154 -10.10 -8.09 8.14
CA LYS A 154 -10.51 -8.39 9.53
C LYS A 154 -11.76 -7.59 9.93
N GLY A 155 -12.81 -8.31 10.32
CA GLY A 155 -14.10 -7.74 10.72
C GLY A 155 -15.12 -7.54 9.57
N LEU A 156 -14.85 -8.09 8.38
CA LEU A 156 -15.82 -8.23 7.30
C LEU A 156 -15.97 -9.74 7.00
N GLY A 157 -17.18 -10.28 7.14
CA GLY A 157 -17.47 -11.68 6.82
C GLY A 157 -17.69 -11.89 5.31
N ALA A 158 -17.17 -12.98 4.76
CA ALA A 158 -17.31 -13.28 3.33
C ALA A 158 -18.80 -13.43 2.90
N GLU A 159 -19.60 -14.14 3.70
CA GLU A 159 -21.03 -14.31 3.43
C GLU A 159 -21.79 -12.98 3.35
N THR A 160 -21.53 -12.08 4.30
CA THR A 160 -22.14 -10.74 4.28
C THR A 160 -21.65 -9.92 3.08
N GLY A 161 -20.40 -10.12 2.67
CA GLY A 161 -19.84 -9.49 1.47
C GLY A 161 -20.57 -9.90 0.20
N GLU A 162 -20.84 -11.19 0.03
CA GLU A 162 -21.63 -11.69 -1.11
C GLU A 162 -23.03 -11.09 -1.13
N LEU A 163 -23.72 -11.02 0.03
CA LEU A 163 -25.03 -10.39 0.13
C LEU A 163 -24.99 -8.90 -0.27
N VAL A 164 -23.93 -8.17 0.10
CA VAL A 164 -23.75 -6.78 -0.31
C VAL A 164 -23.56 -6.66 -1.83
N LEU A 165 -22.73 -7.51 -2.45
CA LEU A 165 -22.56 -7.50 -3.91
C LEU A 165 -23.84 -7.85 -4.64
N ASP A 166 -24.60 -8.83 -4.16
CA ASP A 166 -25.86 -9.23 -4.77
C ASP A 166 -26.93 -8.14 -4.63
N ALA A 167 -26.96 -7.43 -3.51
CA ALA A 167 -27.83 -6.26 -3.33
C ALA A 167 -27.49 -5.16 -4.35
N VAL A 168 -26.19 -4.85 -4.56
CA VAL A 168 -25.78 -3.88 -5.58
C VAL A 168 -26.12 -4.34 -6.99
N ARG A 169 -25.92 -5.62 -7.33
CA ARG A 169 -26.24 -6.19 -8.64
C ARG A 169 -27.74 -6.10 -8.91
N SER A 170 -28.56 -6.46 -7.93
CA SER A 170 -30.00 -6.50 -8.05
C SER A 170 -30.63 -5.10 -8.16
N ALA A 171 -30.12 -4.14 -7.42
CA ALA A 171 -30.62 -2.76 -7.42
C ALA A 171 -29.97 -1.88 -8.52
N GLY A 172 -28.90 -2.37 -9.16
CA GLY A 172 -28.11 -1.64 -10.16
C GLY A 172 -27.20 -0.56 -9.57
N GLU A 173 -27.70 0.23 -8.63
CA GLU A 173 -26.97 1.30 -7.94
C GLU A 173 -27.55 1.53 -6.55
N VAL A 174 -26.70 1.59 -5.50
CA VAL A 174 -27.15 1.80 -4.11
C VAL A 174 -26.28 2.81 -3.38
N SER A 175 -26.88 3.51 -2.41
CA SER A 175 -26.16 4.21 -1.34
C SER A 175 -25.83 3.26 -0.19
N ALA A 176 -24.97 3.70 0.74
CA ALA A 176 -24.67 2.91 1.94
C ALA A 176 -25.89 2.73 2.87
N ALA A 177 -26.87 3.63 2.83
CA ALA A 177 -28.10 3.51 3.60
C ALA A 177 -29.03 2.44 2.97
N GLU A 178 -29.28 2.54 1.69
CA GLU A 178 -30.11 1.56 0.94
C GLU A 178 -29.51 0.15 1.00
N CYS A 179 -28.19 0.02 0.84
CA CYS A 179 -27.51 -1.26 0.98
C CYS A 179 -27.66 -1.85 2.40
N ALA A 180 -27.58 -1.02 3.43
CA ALA A 180 -27.79 -1.44 4.81
C ALA A 180 -29.20 -2.02 5.04
N GLU A 181 -30.23 -1.38 4.49
CA GLU A 181 -31.62 -1.84 4.55
C GLU A 181 -31.82 -3.14 3.77
N LEU A 182 -31.28 -3.25 2.55
CA LEU A 182 -31.42 -4.44 1.70
C LEU A 182 -30.74 -5.68 2.31
N VAL A 183 -29.61 -5.51 2.97
CA VAL A 183 -28.82 -6.62 3.53
C VAL A 183 -29.11 -6.89 5.00
N GLY A 184 -29.81 -5.96 5.69
CA GLY A 184 -30.13 -6.08 7.12
C GLY A 184 -28.92 -5.86 8.03
N ILE A 185 -27.98 -4.98 7.65
CA ILE A 185 -26.77 -4.66 8.41
C ILE A 185 -26.73 -3.16 8.79
N SER A 186 -25.80 -2.77 9.66
CA SER A 186 -25.66 -1.36 9.98
C SER A 186 -25.14 -0.56 8.77
N ARG A 187 -25.53 0.72 8.65
CA ARG A 187 -25.03 1.64 7.62
C ARG A 187 -23.49 1.75 7.62
N VAL A 188 -22.89 1.67 8.81
CA VAL A 188 -21.43 1.69 8.95
C VAL A 188 -20.81 0.43 8.35
N SER A 189 -21.39 -0.73 8.63
CA SER A 189 -20.95 -2.02 8.05
C SER A 189 -21.15 -2.02 6.55
N ALA A 190 -22.32 -1.65 6.04
CA ALA A 190 -22.59 -1.57 4.60
C ALA A 190 -21.56 -0.68 3.89
N ARG A 191 -21.26 0.49 4.44
CA ARG A 191 -20.25 1.38 3.90
C ARG A 191 -18.88 0.74 3.83
N ARG A 192 -18.45 -0.01 4.88
CA ARG A 192 -17.15 -0.69 4.89
C ARG A 192 -17.04 -1.76 3.79
N TYR A 193 -18.09 -2.54 3.55
CA TYR A 193 -18.14 -3.49 2.45
C TYR A 193 -18.09 -2.81 1.08
N LEU A 194 -18.91 -1.77 0.88
CA LEU A 194 -18.98 -1.02 -0.38
C LEU A 194 -17.63 -0.33 -0.70
N GLU A 195 -16.96 0.27 0.29
CA GLU A 195 -15.62 0.85 0.12
C GLU A 195 -14.57 -0.22 -0.15
N HIS A 196 -14.65 -1.40 0.47
CA HIS A 196 -13.79 -2.52 0.16
C HIS A 196 -13.94 -2.95 -1.30
N TYR A 197 -15.17 -3.17 -1.77
CA TYR A 197 -15.42 -3.55 -3.16
C TYR A 197 -15.11 -2.42 -4.16
N LEU A 198 -15.18 -1.18 -3.75
CA LEU A 198 -14.70 -0.05 -4.54
C LEU A 198 -13.16 -0.09 -4.68
N SER A 199 -12.44 -0.36 -3.59
CA SER A 199 -10.97 -0.46 -3.60
C SER A 199 -10.45 -1.66 -4.37
N THR A 200 -11.21 -2.77 -4.43
CA THR A 200 -10.86 -3.95 -5.24
C THR A 200 -11.32 -3.83 -6.70
N GLY A 201 -11.99 -2.73 -7.07
CA GLY A 201 -12.48 -2.51 -8.44
C GLY A 201 -13.75 -3.28 -8.81
N ALA A 202 -14.33 -4.05 -7.88
CA ALA A 202 -15.61 -4.75 -8.10
C ALA A 202 -16.79 -3.78 -8.23
N LEU A 203 -16.70 -2.63 -7.59
CA LEU A 203 -17.68 -1.56 -7.68
C LEU A 203 -17.06 -0.25 -8.20
N GLN A 204 -17.90 0.61 -8.75
CA GLN A 204 -17.60 1.98 -9.15
C GLN A 204 -18.40 2.96 -8.33
N LEU A 205 -17.81 4.14 -8.06
CA LEU A 205 -18.44 5.24 -7.35
C LEU A 205 -19.04 6.24 -8.33
N ARG A 206 -20.29 6.65 -8.04
CA ARG A 206 -20.93 7.81 -8.66
C ARG A 206 -21.34 8.80 -7.56
N LEU A 207 -21.10 10.09 -7.77
CA LEU A 207 -21.58 11.13 -6.89
C LEU A 207 -22.92 11.67 -7.43
N GLN A 208 -23.96 11.57 -6.60
CA GLN A 208 -25.26 12.16 -6.91
C GLN A 208 -25.37 13.50 -6.19
N TYR A 209 -25.48 14.57 -6.98
CA TYR A 209 -25.64 15.94 -6.47
C TYR A 209 -27.12 16.25 -6.30
N GLY A 210 -27.55 16.71 -5.13
CA GLY A 210 -28.88 17.18 -4.76
C GLY A 210 -28.81 18.45 -3.94
N ALA A 211 -29.94 18.87 -3.34
CA ALA A 211 -30.00 20.03 -2.45
C ALA A 211 -29.33 19.74 -1.10
N GLY A 212 -28.04 19.41 -1.09
CA GLY A 212 -27.27 19.07 0.12
C GLY A 212 -25.89 18.52 -0.20
N ARG A 213 -25.30 17.80 0.76
CA ARG A 213 -24.01 17.13 0.54
C ARG A 213 -24.15 16.03 -0.50
N PRO A 214 -23.22 15.91 -1.48
CA PRO A 214 -23.28 14.87 -2.51
C PRO A 214 -23.38 13.48 -1.89
N GLU A 215 -24.29 12.65 -2.39
CA GLU A 215 -24.47 11.28 -1.96
C GLU A 215 -23.58 10.33 -2.78
N ARG A 216 -22.92 9.41 -2.08
CA ARG A 216 -22.09 8.38 -2.72
C ARG A 216 -22.96 7.19 -3.10
N ARG A 217 -22.98 6.89 -4.40
CA ARG A 217 -23.71 5.75 -4.96
C ARG A 217 -22.72 4.76 -5.56
N TYR A 218 -22.98 3.48 -5.33
CA TYR A 218 -22.11 2.38 -5.71
C TYR A 218 -22.82 1.49 -6.72
N ARG A 219 -22.15 1.14 -7.80
CA ARG A 219 -22.66 0.25 -8.84
C ARG A 219 -21.59 -0.76 -9.22
N VAL A 220 -21.99 -1.90 -9.81
CA VAL A 220 -21.04 -2.91 -10.30
C VAL A 220 -20.20 -2.31 -11.43
N SER A 221 -18.90 -2.60 -11.42
CA SER A 221 -18.01 -2.28 -12.54
C SER A 221 -18.41 -3.10 -13.77
N ALA A 222 -18.46 -2.46 -14.93
CA ALA A 222 -18.84 -3.10 -16.19
C ALA A 222 -17.70 -3.99 -16.70
#